data_37cc26c931305b4677dda2181445afca
#
_entry.id   37cc26c931305b4677dda2181445afca
#
_cell.length_a   1.000
_cell.length_b   1.000
_cell.length_c   1.000
_cell.angle_alpha   90.00
_cell.angle_beta   90.00
_cell.angle_gamma   90.00
#
_symmetry.space_group_name_H-M   'P 1'
#
loop_
_entity.id
_entity.type
_entity.pdbx_description
1 polymer ?
#
loop_
_entity_poly.entity_id
_entity_poly.type
_entity_poly.pdbx_seq_one_letter_code
_entity_poly.pdbx_strand_id
1 'polypeptide(L)'
;MGNIVLVRDKVAQRNKGASKEQAKSRVLAIERMLDEGHRITAREIQSRLKLRYDMKVSLKTIYDDLCVIDRFIPLEVKTGFGGGYKRHDFREE
;
A
#
# COMPACT_ATOMS: atom_id res chain seq x y z
N MET A 1 -3.04 14.29 -37.02
CA MET A 1 -2.56 13.84 -36.16
C MET A 1 -3.36 13.44 -35.13
N GLY A 2 -3.47 12.56 -34.80
CA GLY A 2 -4.28 12.11 -33.82
C GLY A 2 -4.07 12.74 -32.55
N ASN A 3 -5.03 12.74 -31.77
CA ASN A 3 -4.89 13.33 -30.56
C ASN A 3 -4.58 12.26 -29.63
N ILE A 4 -3.56 12.40 -28.91
CA ILE A 4 -3.20 11.45 -27.94
C ILE A 4 -3.80 11.86 -26.65
N VAL A 5 -4.68 11.04 -26.14
CA VAL A 5 -5.28 11.36 -24.87
C VAL A 5 -4.71 10.40 -23.88
N LEU A 6 -4.12 10.87 -22.84
CA LEU A 6 -3.54 10.01 -21.86
C LEU A 6 -4.63 9.27 -21.10
N VAL A 7 -4.38 8.04 -20.82
CA VAL A 7 -5.34 7.22 -20.10
C VAL A 7 -5.72 7.85 -18.79
N ARG A 8 -4.76 8.39 -18.10
CA ARG A 8 -5.07 8.97 -16.81
C ARG A 8 -6.00 10.16 -16.93
N ASP A 9 -5.97 10.86 -18.04
CA ASP A 9 -6.84 12.01 -18.21
C ASP A 9 -8.27 11.51 -18.33
N LYS A 10 -8.46 10.42 -19.00
CA LYS A 10 -9.75 9.91 -19.12
C LYS A 10 -10.27 9.42 -17.81
N VAL A 11 -9.45 8.75 -17.08
CA VAL A 11 -9.83 8.26 -15.79
C VAL A 11 -10.21 9.41 -14.89
N ALA A 12 -9.39 10.41 -14.88
CA ALA A 12 -9.66 11.54 -14.02
C ALA A 12 -10.99 12.16 -14.35
N GLN A 13 -11.26 12.21 -15.60
CA GLN A 13 -12.46 12.78 -15.93
C GLN A 13 -13.63 12.07 -15.45
N ARG A 14 -13.63 10.84 -15.43
CA ARG A 14 -14.82 10.21 -15.08
C ARG A 14 -14.84 9.84 -13.76
N ASN A 15 -14.01 10.24 -12.98
CA ASN A 15 -13.87 9.65 -11.94
C ASN A 15 -14.19 10.10 -10.80
N LYS A 16 -15.00 9.71 -10.38
CA LYS A 16 -15.15 9.90 -9.18
C LYS A 16 -14.40 9.00 -8.57
N GLY A 17 -13.95 8.20 -9.11
CA GLY A 17 -13.31 7.26 -8.43
C GLY A 17 -11.94 7.41 -8.35
N ALA A 18 -11.53 8.46 -8.11
CA ALA A 18 -10.16 8.62 -7.88
C ALA A 18 -9.76 7.57 -6.94
N SER A 19 -10.67 7.03 -6.22
CA SER A 19 -10.28 6.08 -5.22
C SER A 19 -9.65 4.82 -5.78
N LYS A 20 -9.95 4.44 -7.00
CA LYS A 20 -9.35 3.26 -7.50
C LYS A 20 -7.90 3.45 -7.79
N GLU A 21 -7.53 4.53 -8.37
CA GLU A 21 -6.17 4.80 -8.63
C GLU A 21 -5.44 5.04 -7.36
N GLN A 22 -6.04 5.67 -6.41
CA GLN A 22 -5.41 5.88 -5.15
C GLN A 22 -5.18 4.55 -4.48
N ALA A 23 -6.10 3.62 -4.62
CA ALA A 23 -5.94 2.32 -4.00
C ALA A 23 -4.72 1.60 -4.55
N LYS A 24 -4.50 1.67 -5.86
CA LYS A 24 -3.36 1.02 -6.44
C LYS A 24 -2.08 1.68 -5.98
N SER A 25 -2.04 2.98 -5.95
CA SER A 25 -0.86 3.69 -5.52
C SER A 25 -0.56 3.41 -4.08
N ARG A 26 -1.61 3.30 -3.27
CA ARG A 26 -1.43 3.04 -1.86
C ARG A 26 -0.84 1.66 -1.64
N VAL A 27 -1.37 0.66 -2.34
CA VAL A 27 -0.88 -0.69 -2.19
C VAL A 27 0.59 -0.78 -2.59
N LEU A 28 0.97 -0.12 -3.68
CA LEU A 28 2.35 -0.13 -4.11
C LEU A 28 3.25 0.56 -3.09
N ALA A 29 2.77 1.64 -2.51
CA ALA A 29 3.55 2.35 -1.51
C ALA A 29 3.76 1.47 -0.28
N ILE A 30 2.72 0.74 0.14
CA ILE A 30 2.84 -0.12 1.29
C ILE A 30 3.80 -1.26 0.99
N GLU A 31 3.74 -1.81 -0.23
CA GLU A 31 4.66 -2.86 -0.60
C GLU A 31 6.09 -2.39 -0.50
N ARG A 32 6.36 -1.18 -0.92
CA ARG A 32 7.71 -0.66 -0.84
C ARG A 32 8.17 -0.53 0.59
N MET A 33 7.29 -0.13 1.47
CA MET A 33 7.64 -0.02 2.88
C MET A 33 7.96 -1.39 3.45
N LEU A 34 7.19 -2.41 3.03
CA LEU A 34 7.43 -3.76 3.52
C LEU A 34 8.75 -4.32 2.98
N ASP A 35 9.15 -3.87 1.81
CA ASP A 35 10.38 -4.35 1.22
C ASP A 35 11.61 -3.79 1.91
N GLU A 36 11.45 -2.81 2.75
CA GLU A 36 12.60 -2.23 3.43
C GLU A 36 13.18 -3.20 4.46
N GLY A 37 12.46 -4.27 4.75
CA GLY A 37 13.03 -5.28 5.61
C GLY A 37 12.82 -5.12 7.10
N HIS A 38 12.25 -4.03 7.54
CA HIS A 38 11.99 -3.82 8.93
C HIS A 38 10.55 -4.11 9.21
N ARG A 39 10.24 -4.46 10.42
CA ARG A 39 8.85 -4.61 10.76
C ARG A 39 8.25 -3.24 10.84
N ILE A 40 7.01 -3.11 10.38
CA ILE A 40 6.37 -1.82 10.38
C ILE A 40 4.93 -2.01 10.82
N THR A 41 4.45 -1.19 11.70
CA THR A 41 3.10 -1.31 12.20
C THR A 41 2.13 -0.60 11.27
N ALA A 42 0.86 -0.93 11.39
CA ALA A 42 -0.15 -0.27 10.58
C ALA A 42 -0.17 1.24 10.82
N ARG A 43 0.10 1.64 12.06
CA ARG A 43 0.13 3.07 12.35
C ARG A 43 1.30 3.75 11.69
N GLU A 44 2.42 3.07 11.61
CA GLU A 44 3.57 3.64 10.94
C GLU A 44 3.30 3.75 9.45
N ILE A 45 2.61 2.76 8.88
CA ILE A 45 2.25 2.82 7.47
C ILE A 45 1.35 4.03 7.25
N GLN A 46 0.38 4.23 8.14
CA GLN A 46 -0.53 5.34 8.03
C GLN A 46 0.23 6.66 8.04
N SER A 47 1.16 6.80 8.96
CA SER A 47 1.94 8.01 9.06
C SER A 47 2.79 8.26 7.84
N ARG A 48 3.43 7.23 7.34
CA ARG A 48 4.29 7.39 6.19
C ARG A 48 3.51 7.69 4.93
N LEU A 49 2.32 7.11 4.80
CA LEU A 49 1.49 7.41 3.64
C LEU A 49 1.14 8.89 3.66
N LYS A 50 0.84 9.40 4.81
CA LYS A 50 0.50 10.81 4.89
C LYS A 50 1.71 11.68 4.63
N LEU A 51 2.82 11.37 5.22
CA LEU A 51 4.02 12.19 5.08
C LEU A 51 4.70 12.11 3.73
N ARG A 52 4.80 10.92 3.19
CA ARG A 52 5.50 10.76 1.93
C ARG A 52 4.64 10.90 0.70
N TYR A 53 3.38 10.53 0.80
CA TYR A 53 2.53 10.51 -0.37
C TYR A 53 1.28 11.36 -0.23
N ASP A 54 1.16 12.05 0.88
CA ASP A 54 0.02 12.91 1.13
C ASP A 54 -1.30 12.14 1.03
N MET A 55 -1.30 10.92 1.52
CA MET A 55 -2.48 10.09 1.52
C MET A 55 -3.00 9.91 2.92
N LYS A 56 -4.25 10.32 3.17
CA LYS A 56 -4.83 10.19 4.45
C LYS A 56 -5.71 8.97 4.43
N VAL A 57 -5.38 7.97 5.16
CA VAL A 57 -6.05 6.69 5.13
C VAL A 57 -6.35 6.18 6.50
N SER A 58 -7.45 5.49 6.66
CA SER A 58 -7.80 4.95 7.96
C SER A 58 -7.05 3.66 8.21
N LEU A 59 -6.94 3.27 9.46
CA LEU A 59 -6.27 2.04 9.78
C LEU A 59 -7.01 0.84 9.20
N LYS A 60 -8.33 0.91 9.14
CA LYS A 60 -9.09 -0.18 8.58
C LYS A 60 -8.68 -0.41 7.13
N THR A 61 -8.54 0.65 6.38
CA THR A 61 -8.14 0.55 4.99
C THR A 61 -6.74 -0.06 4.88
N ILE A 62 -5.86 0.31 5.80
CA ILE A 62 -4.51 -0.24 5.77
C ILE A 62 -4.53 -1.72 6.08
N TYR A 63 -5.34 -2.16 7.03
CA TYR A 63 -5.44 -3.58 7.32
C TYR A 63 -6.01 -4.33 6.12
N ASP A 64 -6.98 -3.76 5.43
CA ASP A 64 -7.53 -4.38 4.25
C ASP A 64 -6.47 -4.51 3.16
N ASP A 65 -5.67 -3.47 2.99
CA ASP A 65 -4.61 -3.49 1.99
C ASP A 65 -3.57 -4.54 2.33
N LEU A 66 -3.24 -4.67 3.61
CA LEU A 66 -2.26 -5.68 4.02
C LEU A 66 -2.80 -7.08 3.73
N CYS A 67 -4.09 -7.29 3.89
CA CYS A 67 -4.68 -8.57 3.56
C CYS A 67 -4.60 -8.87 2.07
N VAL A 68 -4.80 -7.85 1.25
CA VAL A 68 -4.70 -8.02 -0.18
C VAL A 68 -3.27 -8.34 -0.57
N ILE A 69 -2.32 -7.62 0.00
CA ILE A 69 -0.91 -7.85 -0.31
C ILE A 69 -0.51 -9.25 0.11
N ASP A 70 -1.02 -9.69 1.26
CA ASP A 70 -0.67 -11.00 1.77
C ASP A 70 -1.09 -12.14 0.82
N ARG A 71 -2.08 -11.91 -0.01
CA ARG A 71 -2.49 -12.93 -0.94
C ARG A 71 -1.44 -13.18 -2.01
N PHE A 72 -0.63 -12.20 -2.30
CA PHE A 72 0.36 -12.30 -3.34
C PHE A 72 1.78 -12.37 -2.80
N ILE A 73 2.03 -11.73 -1.71
CA ILE A 73 3.35 -11.68 -1.11
C ILE A 73 3.14 -12.01 0.34
N PRO A 74 3.45 -13.21 0.78
CA PRO A 74 3.18 -13.60 2.16
C PRO A 74 3.80 -12.66 3.16
N LEU A 75 3.02 -12.29 4.14
CA LEU A 75 3.48 -11.39 5.16
C LEU A 75 3.44 -12.09 6.50
N GLU A 76 4.26 -11.65 7.41
CA GLU A 76 4.20 -12.15 8.76
C GLU A 76 3.95 -10.97 9.66
N VAL A 77 3.28 -11.18 10.76
CA VAL A 77 2.99 -10.13 11.69
C VAL A 77 3.39 -10.59 13.06
N LYS A 78 3.94 -9.70 13.83
CA LYS A 78 4.32 -9.99 15.18
C LYS A 78 3.57 -9.01 16.02
N THR A 79 2.94 -9.47 17.10
CA THR A 79 2.22 -8.56 17.95
C THR A 79 3.10 -8.22 19.14
N GLY A 80 2.73 -7.21 19.86
CA GLY A 80 3.46 -6.81 21.03
C GLY A 80 4.56 -5.83 20.75
N PHE A 81 5.42 -5.70 21.72
CA PHE A 81 6.48 -4.73 21.64
C PHE A 81 7.45 -5.09 20.53
N GLY A 82 7.78 -4.15 19.71
CA GLY A 82 8.66 -4.40 18.58
C GLY A 82 7.98 -5.14 17.46
N GLY A 83 6.66 -5.19 17.48
CA GLY A 83 5.94 -5.95 16.48
C GLY A 83 5.72 -5.19 15.20
N GLY A 84 4.90 -5.74 14.35
CA GLY A 84 4.58 -5.13 13.06
C GLY A 84 4.60 -6.16 11.96
N TYR A 85 4.41 -5.69 10.75
CA TYR A 85 4.36 -6.53 9.59
C TYR A 85 5.65 -6.50 8.80
N LYS A 86 5.97 -7.58 8.14
CA LYS A 86 7.09 -7.58 7.21
C LYS A 86 6.88 -8.75 6.27
N ARG A 87 7.58 -8.78 5.17
CA ARG A 87 7.47 -9.87 4.23
C ARG A 87 8.02 -11.13 4.89
N HIS A 88 7.33 -12.21 4.66
CA HIS A 88 7.79 -13.47 5.23
C HIS A 88 8.90 -14.01 4.32
N ASP A 89 10.00 -14.36 4.93
CA ASP A 89 11.10 -14.83 4.16
C ASP A 89 11.05 -16.33 4.10
N PHE A 90 10.75 -16.87 2.95
CA PHE A 90 10.64 -18.26 2.87
C PHE A 90 11.94 -18.91 2.57
N ARG A 91 13.03 -18.41 3.00
CA ARG A 91 14.24 -18.95 2.71
C ARG A 91 14.28 -20.29 3.20
N GLU A 92 14.66 -21.19 2.51
CA GLU A 92 14.65 -22.41 2.89
C GLU A 92 15.90 -22.81 3.21
N GLU A 93 16.27 -23.40 3.90
CA GLU A 93 17.53 -23.66 4.25
C GLU A 93 17.75 -24.81 4.39
#